data_21536df4b38b70e13efeeec7e795c939
#
_entry.id   21536df4b38b70e13efeeec7e795c939
#
_cell.length_a   1.000
_cell.length_b   1.000
_cell.length_c   1.000
_cell.angle_alpha   90.00
_cell.angle_beta   90.00
_cell.angle_gamma   90.00
#
_symmetry.space_group_name_H-M   'P 1'
#
loop_
_entity.id
_entity.type
_entity.pdbx_description
1 polymer ?
#
loop_
_entity_poly.entity_id
_entity_poly.type
_entity_poly.pdbx_seq_one_letter_code
_entity_poly.pdbx_strand_id
1 'polypeptide(L)'
;IYHLSIFFGKVYIMGAGPGDLELLTLKGKRAIEEADCVVYDRLINPRILDFAKKDAEMIYLGKGNTEGGVIQDEINRTIVTKALEGKTVARVKGGDPFVFGRGGEEIQSLFDNGISFEVIPGITSSISVPAYAGIPVTHRGVARSFHVFTGHTMEDGTWHNFEAIAKLEGTLVFLMGIKTLPIIVSDLV
;
A
#
# COMPACT_ATOMS: atom_id res chain seq x y z
N ILE A 1 -24.56 28.21 24.83
CA ILE A 1 -23.24 27.72 24.34
C ILE A 1 -23.56 26.54 23.43
N TYR A 2 -23.56 26.80 22.10
CA TYR A 2 -23.76 25.75 21.10
C TYR A 2 -22.43 24.97 21.00
N HIS A 3 -22.39 23.73 21.48
CA HIS A 3 -21.35 22.77 21.11
C HIS A 3 -21.53 22.44 19.63
N LEU A 4 -20.80 23.11 18.77
CA LEU A 4 -20.57 22.63 17.41
C LEU A 4 -19.75 21.35 17.56
N SER A 5 -20.39 20.19 17.50
CA SER A 5 -19.72 18.92 17.29
C SER A 5 -19.16 18.98 15.86
N ILE A 6 -17.87 19.25 15.74
CA ILE A 6 -17.18 19.15 14.45
C ILE A 6 -17.13 17.65 14.17
N PHE A 7 -17.99 17.17 13.28
CA PHE A 7 -17.95 15.80 12.78
C PHE A 7 -16.89 15.76 11.69
N PHE A 8 -15.69 15.31 12.05
CA PHE A 8 -14.69 14.94 11.05
C PHE A 8 -15.19 13.71 10.27
N GLY A 9 -14.81 13.63 9.01
CA GLY A 9 -15.01 12.43 8.21
C GLY A 9 -14.17 11.26 8.70
N LYS A 10 -14.27 10.15 8.00
CA LYS A 10 -13.51 8.91 8.27
C LYS A 10 -12.58 8.62 7.10
N VAL A 11 -11.40 8.06 7.38
CA VAL A 11 -10.46 7.62 6.34
C VAL A 11 -10.31 6.10 6.37
N TYR A 12 -10.50 5.46 5.22
CA TYR A 12 -10.11 4.07 4.99
C TYR A 12 -8.73 4.04 4.32
N ILE A 13 -7.72 3.46 4.98
CA ILE A 13 -6.42 3.15 4.38
C ILE A 13 -6.51 1.71 3.90
N MET A 14 -6.64 1.50 2.61
CA MET A 14 -6.98 0.18 2.09
C MET A 14 -6.04 -0.33 1.02
N GLY A 15 -5.80 -1.64 1.04
CA GLY A 15 -5.10 -2.37 -0.01
C GLY A 15 -6.06 -2.82 -1.11
N ALA A 16 -5.67 -2.55 -2.35
CA ALA A 16 -6.40 -2.93 -3.54
C ALA A 16 -5.95 -4.28 -4.13
N GLY A 17 -5.02 -4.96 -3.48
CA GLY A 17 -4.46 -6.20 -3.98
C GLY A 17 -3.47 -6.00 -5.14
N PRO A 18 -3.08 -7.10 -5.81
CA PRO A 18 -2.00 -7.10 -6.81
C PRO A 18 -2.43 -6.65 -8.22
N GLY A 19 -3.69 -6.25 -8.39
CA GLY A 19 -4.22 -5.76 -9.67
C GLY A 19 -5.36 -6.59 -10.26
N ASP A 20 -5.56 -7.83 -9.84
CA ASP A 20 -6.74 -8.61 -10.16
C ASP A 20 -7.93 -8.09 -9.34
N LEU A 21 -9.03 -7.75 -10.01
CA LEU A 21 -10.24 -7.22 -9.37
C LEU A 21 -10.89 -8.22 -8.41
N GLU A 22 -10.79 -9.51 -8.71
CA GLU A 22 -11.35 -10.57 -7.86
C GLU A 22 -10.56 -10.77 -6.58
N LEU A 23 -9.33 -10.22 -6.50
CA LEU A 23 -8.51 -10.20 -5.29
C LEU A 23 -8.71 -8.93 -4.44
N LEU A 24 -9.63 -8.07 -4.81
CA LEU A 24 -10.09 -6.99 -3.92
C LEU A 24 -10.94 -7.59 -2.81
N THR A 25 -10.64 -7.22 -1.57
CA THR A 25 -11.45 -7.69 -0.44
C THR A 25 -12.86 -7.08 -0.50
N LEU A 26 -13.88 -7.84 -0.05
CA LEU A 26 -15.25 -7.33 0.05
C LEU A 26 -15.34 -6.08 0.92
N LYS A 27 -14.50 -5.98 1.96
CA LYS A 27 -14.42 -4.81 2.82
C LYS A 27 -13.81 -3.61 2.09
N GLY A 28 -12.77 -3.83 1.30
CA GLY A 28 -12.16 -2.81 0.45
C GLY A 28 -13.13 -2.27 -0.59
N LYS A 29 -13.86 -3.16 -1.26
CA LYS A 29 -14.91 -2.76 -2.21
C LYS A 29 -15.95 -1.85 -1.55
N ARG A 30 -16.49 -2.24 -0.39
CA ARG A 30 -17.45 -1.42 0.36
C ARG A 30 -16.89 -0.05 0.76
N ALA A 31 -15.62 0.01 1.17
CA ALA A 31 -14.98 1.27 1.52
C ALA A 31 -14.92 2.24 0.32
N ILE A 32 -14.69 1.74 -0.89
CA ILE A 32 -14.74 2.55 -2.12
C ILE A 32 -16.18 2.99 -2.43
N GLU A 33 -17.15 2.07 -2.32
CA GLU A 33 -18.58 2.35 -2.56
C GLU A 33 -19.16 3.38 -1.58
N GLU A 34 -18.65 3.45 -0.36
CA GLU A 34 -19.08 4.40 0.68
C GLU A 34 -18.36 5.75 0.59
N ALA A 35 -17.20 5.82 -0.05
CA ALA A 35 -16.35 7.00 -0.06
C ALA A 35 -16.97 8.20 -0.81
N ASP A 36 -16.81 9.39 -0.24
CA ASP A 36 -17.12 10.67 -0.89
C ASP A 36 -15.90 11.21 -1.65
N CYS A 37 -14.70 10.72 -1.29
CA CYS A 37 -13.44 11.04 -1.94
C CYS A 37 -12.56 9.79 -2.02
N VAL A 38 -12.03 9.51 -3.21
CA VAL A 38 -11.11 8.40 -3.46
C VAL A 38 -9.74 8.96 -3.83
N VAL A 39 -8.74 8.70 -2.99
CA VAL A 39 -7.34 9.09 -3.20
C VAL A 39 -6.54 7.87 -3.62
N TYR A 40 -5.90 7.91 -4.78
CA TYR A 40 -5.24 6.74 -5.35
C TYR A 40 -3.96 7.09 -6.11
N ASP A 41 -3.15 6.09 -6.40
CA ASP A 41 -1.90 6.20 -7.17
C ASP A 41 -1.89 5.26 -8.40
N ARG A 42 -0.76 5.26 -9.12
CA ARG A 42 -0.60 4.50 -10.38
C ARG A 42 -0.53 2.97 -10.20
N LEU A 43 -0.37 2.47 -8.97
CA LEU A 43 -0.12 1.05 -8.71
C LEU A 43 -1.40 0.22 -8.61
N ILE A 44 -2.56 0.85 -8.63
CA ILE A 44 -3.84 0.15 -8.63
C ILE A 44 -4.31 -0.18 -10.04
N ASN A 45 -5.14 -1.20 -10.17
CA ASN A 45 -5.92 -1.41 -11.40
C ASN A 45 -7.01 -0.33 -11.48
N PRO A 46 -7.02 0.52 -12.53
CA PRO A 46 -7.96 1.64 -12.61
C PRO A 46 -9.44 1.19 -12.62
N ARG A 47 -9.75 -0.03 -13.03
CA ARG A 47 -11.11 -0.57 -12.99
C ARG A 47 -11.66 -0.73 -11.56
N ILE A 48 -10.81 -0.69 -10.53
CA ILE A 48 -11.26 -0.64 -9.13
C ILE A 48 -12.04 0.64 -8.85
N LEU A 49 -11.73 1.71 -9.55
CA LEU A 49 -12.40 3.01 -9.41
C LEU A 49 -13.85 2.99 -9.90
N ASP A 50 -14.23 2.01 -10.74
CA ASP A 50 -15.61 1.83 -11.21
C ASP A 50 -16.58 1.47 -10.06
N PHE A 51 -16.06 1.04 -8.90
CA PHE A 51 -16.87 0.80 -7.70
C PHE A 51 -17.21 2.09 -6.93
N ALA A 52 -16.58 3.22 -7.23
CA ALA A 52 -16.84 4.47 -6.54
C ALA A 52 -18.22 5.05 -6.89
N LYS A 53 -18.77 5.86 -5.99
CA LYS A 53 -19.97 6.65 -6.28
C LYS A 53 -19.72 7.55 -7.50
N LYS A 54 -20.76 7.81 -8.28
CA LYS A 54 -20.67 8.67 -9.48
C LYS A 54 -20.25 10.10 -9.19
N ASP A 55 -20.58 10.57 -7.99
CA ASP A 55 -20.29 11.91 -7.48
C ASP A 55 -19.09 11.95 -6.54
N ALA A 56 -18.39 10.83 -6.34
CA ALA A 56 -17.18 10.78 -5.55
C ALA A 56 -16.06 11.65 -6.19
N GLU A 57 -15.39 12.43 -5.37
CA GLU A 57 -14.21 13.18 -5.78
C GLU A 57 -13.04 12.22 -6.00
N MET A 58 -12.47 12.21 -7.20
CA MET A 58 -11.36 11.32 -7.58
C MET A 58 -10.05 12.10 -7.57
N ILE A 59 -9.12 11.76 -6.67
CA ILE A 59 -7.82 12.43 -6.53
C ILE A 59 -6.70 11.45 -6.85
N TYR A 60 -6.04 11.68 -8.00
CA TYR A 60 -4.87 10.93 -8.40
C TYR A 60 -3.59 11.55 -7.83
N LEU A 61 -2.88 10.81 -6.99
CA LEU A 61 -1.59 11.20 -6.42
C LEU A 61 -0.50 10.20 -6.83
N GLY A 62 -0.36 9.98 -8.13
CA GLY A 62 0.73 9.20 -8.71
C GLY A 62 1.95 10.07 -9.02
N LYS A 63 3.10 9.43 -9.25
CA LYS A 63 4.29 10.14 -9.74
C LYS A 63 3.96 10.77 -11.09
N GLY A 64 3.91 12.09 -11.16
CA GLY A 64 4.04 12.84 -12.40
C GLY A 64 5.44 12.65 -12.99
N ASN A 65 5.64 13.03 -14.27
CA ASN A 65 6.93 12.98 -14.98
C ASN A 65 8.00 13.94 -14.44
N THR A 66 7.84 14.49 -13.25
CA THR A 66 8.80 15.35 -12.59
C THR A 66 9.70 14.52 -11.68
N GLU A 67 10.98 14.82 -11.67
CA GLU A 67 12.05 14.10 -10.93
C GLU A 67 11.84 13.98 -9.41
N GLY A 68 10.81 14.57 -8.85
CA GLY A 68 10.51 14.57 -7.41
C GLY A 68 9.36 13.68 -6.94
N GLY A 69 8.52 13.13 -7.82
CA GLY A 69 7.32 12.39 -7.43
C GLY A 69 6.38 13.19 -6.50
N VAL A 70 5.18 12.67 -6.23
CA VAL A 70 4.35 13.22 -5.15
C VAL A 70 5.02 12.89 -3.82
N ILE A 71 5.34 13.93 -3.04
CA ILE A 71 5.96 13.78 -1.73
C ILE A 71 4.90 13.17 -0.79
N GLN A 72 5.30 12.24 0.07
CA GLN A 72 4.39 11.57 1.03
C GLN A 72 3.60 12.60 1.85
N ASP A 73 4.20 13.74 2.15
CA ASP A 73 3.53 14.83 2.86
C ASP A 73 2.32 15.41 2.11
N GLU A 74 2.35 15.43 0.78
CA GLU A 74 1.21 15.86 -0.02
C GLU A 74 0.05 14.86 0.08
N ILE A 75 0.37 13.55 0.06
CA ILE A 75 -0.63 12.51 0.26
C ILE A 75 -1.25 12.64 1.66
N ASN A 76 -0.41 12.73 2.69
CA ASN A 76 -0.84 12.88 4.07
C ASN A 76 -1.73 14.12 4.25
N ARG A 77 -1.30 15.26 3.72
CA ARG A 77 -2.07 16.51 3.76
C ARG A 77 -3.41 16.38 3.06
N THR A 78 -3.45 15.74 1.90
CA THR A 78 -4.68 15.55 1.12
C THR A 78 -5.71 14.73 1.88
N ILE A 79 -5.33 13.56 2.41
CA ILE A 79 -6.27 12.71 3.14
C ILE A 79 -6.78 13.36 4.43
N VAL A 80 -5.90 14.09 5.14
CA VAL A 80 -6.27 14.88 6.33
C VAL A 80 -7.26 15.99 5.96
N THR A 81 -6.95 16.80 4.94
CA THR A 81 -7.81 17.91 4.52
C THR A 81 -9.19 17.42 4.13
N LYS A 82 -9.29 16.36 3.33
CA LYS A 82 -10.57 15.80 2.90
C LYS A 82 -11.39 15.26 4.06
N ALA A 83 -10.75 14.65 5.04
CA ALA A 83 -11.44 14.18 6.25
C ALA A 83 -11.90 15.36 7.14
N LEU A 84 -11.12 16.43 7.25
CA LEU A 84 -11.52 17.65 7.98
C LEU A 84 -12.70 18.37 7.31
N GLU A 85 -12.87 18.22 5.98
CA GLU A 85 -14.06 18.66 5.24
C GLU A 85 -15.33 17.83 5.57
N GLY A 86 -15.21 16.82 6.44
CA GLY A 86 -16.31 15.91 6.81
C GLY A 86 -16.54 14.75 5.85
N LYS A 87 -15.65 14.55 4.86
CA LYS A 87 -15.78 13.49 3.84
C LYS A 87 -15.33 12.12 4.37
N THR A 88 -16.01 11.07 3.93
CA THR A 88 -15.50 9.71 3.99
C THR A 88 -14.48 9.53 2.87
N VAL A 89 -13.23 9.26 3.22
CA VAL A 89 -12.12 9.14 2.27
C VAL A 89 -11.67 7.70 2.14
N ALA A 90 -11.56 7.18 0.91
CA ALA A 90 -10.87 5.92 0.62
C ALA A 90 -9.48 6.22 0.05
N ARG A 91 -8.42 5.97 0.82
CA ARG A 91 -7.04 5.95 0.32
C ARG A 91 -6.74 4.56 -0.22
N VAL A 92 -6.76 4.42 -1.54
CA VAL A 92 -6.58 3.14 -2.25
C VAL A 92 -5.12 2.95 -2.64
N LYS A 93 -4.51 1.86 -2.17
CA LYS A 93 -3.09 1.54 -2.33
C LYS A 93 -2.93 0.18 -3.04
N GLY A 94 -1.96 0.04 -3.92
CA GLY A 94 -1.64 -1.27 -4.50
C GLY A 94 -1.15 -2.25 -3.43
N GLY A 95 -1.46 -3.54 -3.59
CA GLY A 95 -1.08 -4.58 -2.64
C GLY A 95 -1.73 -4.41 -1.26
N ASP A 96 -0.92 -4.39 -0.22
CA ASP A 96 -1.30 -4.16 1.18
C ASP A 96 -0.73 -2.83 1.70
N PRO A 97 -1.48 -2.05 2.51
CA PRO A 97 -1.03 -0.74 2.98
C PRO A 97 0.26 -0.76 3.79
N PHE A 98 0.53 -1.86 4.51
CA PHE A 98 1.65 -1.98 5.45
C PHE A 98 2.84 -2.77 4.89
N VAL A 99 2.70 -3.39 3.73
CA VAL A 99 3.81 -4.08 3.06
C VAL A 99 4.47 -3.15 2.05
N PHE A 100 5.50 -2.42 2.48
CA PHE A 100 6.21 -1.38 1.71
C PHE A 100 5.30 -0.30 1.11
N GLY A 101 4.13 -0.09 1.71
CA GLY A 101 3.11 0.85 1.24
C GLY A 101 3.10 2.19 1.98
N ARG A 102 3.97 2.43 2.96
CA ARG A 102 4.03 3.65 3.78
C ARG A 102 2.71 3.98 4.50
N GLY A 103 1.81 2.99 4.66
CA GLY A 103 0.52 3.18 5.34
C GLY A 103 0.68 3.63 6.81
N GLY A 104 1.79 3.26 7.47
CA GLY A 104 2.11 3.71 8.82
C GLY A 104 2.26 5.24 8.91
N GLU A 105 2.90 5.88 7.92
CA GLU A 105 3.06 7.34 7.88
C GLU A 105 1.72 8.04 7.63
N GLU A 106 0.86 7.45 6.80
CA GLU A 106 -0.47 7.97 6.51
C GLU A 106 -1.36 7.93 7.77
N ILE A 107 -1.40 6.80 8.51
CA ILE A 107 -2.20 6.70 9.74
C ILE A 107 -1.64 7.56 10.88
N GLN A 108 -0.32 7.73 10.98
CA GLN A 108 0.26 8.64 11.97
C GLN A 108 -0.23 10.07 11.76
N SER A 109 -0.24 10.52 10.51
CA SER A 109 -0.75 11.86 10.16
C SER A 109 -2.24 12.02 10.49
N LEU A 110 -3.06 10.98 10.28
CA LEU A 110 -4.47 10.99 10.65
C LEU A 110 -4.66 11.04 12.17
N PHE A 111 -3.90 10.23 12.89
CA PHE A 111 -3.92 10.18 14.35
C PHE A 111 -3.56 11.54 14.98
N ASP A 112 -2.49 12.16 14.50
CA ASP A 112 -2.02 13.47 14.98
C ASP A 112 -3.04 14.59 14.76
N ASN A 113 -3.92 14.43 13.78
CA ASN A 113 -5.01 15.37 13.49
C ASN A 113 -6.37 14.95 14.08
N GLY A 114 -6.43 13.91 14.92
CA GLY A 114 -7.65 13.45 15.57
C GLY A 114 -8.71 12.87 14.63
N ILE A 115 -8.28 12.40 13.45
CA ILE A 115 -9.18 11.86 12.42
C ILE A 115 -9.36 10.36 12.63
N SER A 116 -10.62 9.90 12.61
CA SER A 116 -10.96 8.49 12.67
C SER A 116 -10.53 7.78 11.40
N PHE A 117 -9.83 6.65 11.53
CA PHE A 117 -9.41 5.85 10.39
C PHE A 117 -9.62 4.35 10.63
N GLU A 118 -9.62 3.61 9.54
CA GLU A 118 -9.68 2.16 9.54
C GLU A 118 -8.74 1.61 8.48
N VAL A 119 -7.89 0.66 8.89
CA VAL A 119 -6.99 -0.03 7.97
C VAL A 119 -7.67 -1.28 7.43
N ILE A 120 -7.69 -1.41 6.10
CA ILE A 120 -8.25 -2.58 5.41
C ILE A 120 -7.11 -3.28 4.68
N PRO A 121 -6.70 -4.48 5.13
CA PRO A 121 -5.65 -5.24 4.46
C PRO A 121 -5.99 -5.54 3.00
N GLY A 122 -4.95 -5.64 2.18
CA GLY A 122 -5.03 -6.12 0.81
C GLY A 122 -4.08 -7.30 0.58
N ILE A 123 -4.23 -7.99 -0.54
CA ILE A 123 -3.35 -9.09 -0.89
C ILE A 123 -2.04 -8.52 -1.43
N THR A 124 -0.96 -8.72 -0.70
CA THR A 124 0.38 -8.28 -1.11
C THR A 124 0.93 -9.12 -2.27
N SER A 125 1.68 -8.49 -3.18
CA SER A 125 2.37 -9.18 -4.27
C SER A 125 3.41 -10.20 -3.79
N SER A 126 3.89 -10.08 -2.55
CA SER A 126 4.83 -11.05 -1.98
C SER A 126 4.29 -12.47 -1.88
N ILE A 127 2.97 -12.64 -1.82
CA ILE A 127 2.30 -13.94 -1.81
C ILE A 127 1.51 -14.22 -3.09
N SER A 128 0.86 -13.21 -3.67
CA SER A 128 -0.01 -13.42 -4.84
C SER A 128 0.78 -13.70 -6.12
N VAL A 129 1.90 -13.04 -6.36
CA VAL A 129 2.72 -13.26 -7.56
C VAL A 129 3.33 -14.66 -7.57
N PRO A 130 3.98 -15.15 -6.50
CA PRO A 130 4.41 -16.55 -6.43
C PRO A 130 3.25 -17.55 -6.60
N ALA A 131 2.11 -17.30 -5.96
CA ALA A 131 0.94 -18.17 -6.06
C ALA A 131 0.44 -18.31 -7.51
N TYR A 132 0.36 -17.21 -8.26
CA TYR A 132 -0.01 -17.22 -9.68
C TYR A 132 1.03 -17.91 -10.57
N ALA A 133 2.28 -17.95 -10.15
CA ALA A 133 3.34 -18.72 -10.79
C ALA A 133 3.38 -20.18 -10.37
N GLY A 134 2.48 -20.63 -9.48
CA GLY A 134 2.46 -21.98 -8.93
C GLY A 134 3.59 -22.24 -7.91
N ILE A 135 4.18 -21.21 -7.33
CA ILE A 135 5.28 -21.28 -6.37
C ILE A 135 4.74 -21.00 -4.96
N PRO A 136 4.64 -22.04 -4.09
CA PRO A 136 4.27 -21.81 -2.71
C PRO A 136 5.42 -21.15 -1.96
N VAL A 137 5.17 -20.06 -1.26
CA VAL A 137 6.19 -19.37 -0.45
C VAL A 137 6.58 -20.14 0.80
N THR A 138 5.75 -21.09 1.24
CA THR A 138 6.08 -22.09 2.28
C THR A 138 5.67 -23.48 1.80
N HIS A 139 6.48 -24.50 2.14
CA HIS A 139 6.18 -25.88 1.79
C HIS A 139 6.71 -26.81 2.87
N ARG A 140 5.86 -27.77 3.31
CA ARG A 140 6.26 -28.77 4.33
C ARG A 140 7.50 -29.53 3.85
N GLY A 141 8.54 -29.57 4.69
CA GLY A 141 9.79 -30.27 4.39
C GLY A 141 10.77 -29.52 3.49
N VAL A 142 10.38 -28.34 2.95
CA VAL A 142 11.25 -27.51 2.08
C VAL A 142 11.48 -26.14 2.70
N ALA A 143 10.41 -25.37 2.93
CA ALA A 143 10.51 -24.01 3.45
C ALA A 143 9.50 -23.79 4.58
N ARG A 144 9.99 -23.57 5.81
CA ARG A 144 9.15 -23.32 6.99
C ARG A 144 8.86 -21.86 7.24
N SER A 145 9.54 -20.97 6.51
CA SER A 145 9.43 -19.53 6.62
C SER A 145 9.54 -18.90 5.25
N PHE A 146 9.10 -17.66 5.15
CA PHE A 146 9.45 -16.80 4.02
C PHE A 146 9.76 -15.39 4.55
N HIS A 147 10.67 -14.71 3.87
CA HIS A 147 11.17 -13.41 4.26
C HIS A 147 10.96 -12.45 3.12
N VAL A 148 10.43 -11.26 3.41
CA VAL A 148 10.10 -10.27 2.39
C VAL A 148 11.00 -9.04 2.55
N PHE A 149 11.72 -8.71 1.50
CA PHE A 149 12.67 -7.61 1.44
C PHE A 149 12.27 -6.61 0.36
N THR A 150 12.67 -5.34 0.53
CA THR A 150 12.66 -4.39 -0.57
C THR A 150 13.90 -4.56 -1.44
N GLY A 151 13.76 -4.51 -2.74
CA GLY A 151 14.89 -4.47 -3.68
C GLY A 151 15.44 -3.05 -3.91
N HIS A 152 15.03 -2.07 -3.11
CA HIS A 152 15.62 -0.74 -3.12
C HIS A 152 16.69 -0.59 -2.04
N THR A 153 17.70 0.24 -2.31
CA THR A 153 18.63 0.75 -1.29
C THR A 153 17.89 1.62 -0.29
N MET A 154 18.40 1.73 0.92
CA MET A 154 17.95 2.74 1.88
C MET A 154 18.30 4.16 1.37
N GLU A 155 17.70 5.19 1.96
CA GLU A 155 17.93 6.59 1.57
C GLU A 155 19.42 7.01 1.70
N ASP A 156 20.14 6.41 2.63
CA ASP A 156 21.60 6.60 2.83
C ASP A 156 22.47 5.81 1.84
N GLY A 157 21.84 5.10 0.89
CA GLY A 157 22.53 4.28 -0.10
C GLY A 157 22.99 2.90 0.41
N THR A 158 22.66 2.53 1.67
CA THR A 158 23.01 1.22 2.20
C THR A 158 22.14 0.12 1.60
N TRP A 159 22.78 -1.04 1.38
CA TRP A 159 22.10 -2.26 0.97
C TRP A 159 21.85 -3.18 2.16
N HIS A 160 20.99 -4.17 1.92
CA HIS A 160 20.84 -5.27 2.86
C HIS A 160 22.18 -5.99 3.11
N ASN A 161 22.33 -6.55 4.28
CA ASN A 161 23.41 -7.51 4.56
C ASN A 161 23.09 -8.84 3.87
N PHE A 162 23.48 -8.98 2.59
CA PHE A 162 23.19 -10.14 1.78
C PHE A 162 23.85 -11.42 2.33
N GLU A 163 25.04 -11.32 2.96
CA GLU A 163 25.66 -12.47 3.63
C GLU A 163 24.79 -13.02 4.75
N ALA A 164 24.13 -12.16 5.53
CA ALA A 164 23.21 -12.59 6.55
C ALA A 164 21.91 -13.15 5.96
N ILE A 165 21.38 -12.51 4.90
CA ILE A 165 20.16 -12.96 4.22
C ILE A 165 20.35 -14.34 3.57
N ALA A 166 21.50 -14.59 2.93
CA ALA A 166 21.82 -15.88 2.30
C ALA A 166 21.86 -17.04 3.29
N LYS A 167 22.05 -16.77 4.58
CA LYS A 167 22.03 -17.78 5.66
C LYS A 167 20.63 -18.05 6.23
N LEU A 168 19.61 -17.29 5.81
CA LEU A 168 18.25 -17.51 6.28
C LEU A 168 17.68 -18.78 5.67
N GLU A 169 17.05 -19.59 6.52
CA GLU A 169 16.25 -20.71 6.05
C GLU A 169 14.89 -20.23 5.54
N GLY A 170 14.44 -20.76 4.41
CA GLY A 170 13.14 -20.43 3.85
C GLY A 170 13.20 -19.70 2.51
N THR A 171 12.06 -19.19 2.09
CA THR A 171 11.94 -18.51 0.79
C THR A 171 12.26 -17.02 0.94
N LEU A 172 13.13 -16.50 0.08
CA LEU A 172 13.44 -15.08 0.02
C LEU A 172 12.61 -14.41 -1.08
N VAL A 173 11.88 -13.37 -0.73
CA VAL A 173 11.02 -12.61 -1.64
C VAL A 173 11.50 -11.16 -1.68
N PHE A 174 11.89 -10.68 -2.86
CA PHE A 174 12.30 -9.29 -3.06
C PHE A 174 11.24 -8.54 -3.85
N LEU A 175 10.61 -7.55 -3.23
CA LEU A 175 9.69 -6.64 -3.90
C LEU A 175 10.45 -5.44 -4.47
N MET A 176 9.95 -4.84 -5.57
CA MET A 176 10.55 -3.68 -6.23
C MET A 176 11.99 -3.91 -6.74
N GLY A 177 12.40 -5.19 -6.90
CA GLY A 177 13.77 -5.58 -7.19
C GLY A 177 14.13 -5.77 -8.67
N ILE A 178 13.25 -5.50 -9.62
CA ILE A 178 13.50 -5.81 -11.05
C ILE A 178 14.75 -5.12 -11.59
N LYS A 179 14.96 -3.84 -11.28
CA LYS A 179 16.14 -3.10 -11.75
C LYS A 179 17.43 -3.54 -11.06
N THR A 180 17.32 -4.03 -9.85
CA THR A 180 18.43 -4.42 -8.98
C THR A 180 18.64 -5.94 -8.94
N LEU A 181 17.83 -6.69 -9.69
CA LEU A 181 17.90 -8.16 -9.72
C LEU A 181 19.31 -8.71 -9.97
N PRO A 182 20.12 -8.18 -10.92
CA PRO A 182 21.48 -8.67 -11.13
C PRO A 182 22.37 -8.55 -9.88
N ILE A 183 22.24 -7.45 -9.14
CA ILE A 183 22.97 -7.22 -7.89
C ILE A 183 22.50 -8.18 -6.81
N ILE A 184 21.19 -8.29 -6.61
CA ILE A 184 20.59 -9.19 -5.60
C ILE A 184 21.06 -10.62 -5.83
N VAL A 185 21.05 -11.09 -7.08
CA VAL A 185 21.51 -12.46 -7.42
C VAL A 185 23.00 -12.62 -7.18
N SER A 186 23.82 -11.65 -7.62
CA SER A 186 25.28 -11.70 -7.44
C SER A 186 25.68 -11.76 -5.95
N ASP A 187 24.94 -11.05 -5.10
CA ASP A 187 25.31 -10.90 -3.70
C ASP A 187 24.73 -12.03 -2.82
N LEU A 188 23.77 -12.83 -3.33
CA LEU A 188 23.20 -13.98 -2.65
C LEU A 188 23.89 -15.31 -3.01
N VAL A 189 24.68 -15.38 -4.10
CA VAL A 189 25.35 -16.58 -4.61
C VAL A 189 26.85 -16.51 -4.31
#